data_e69ef9393086c4071a82c811144415ec
#
_entry.id   e69ef9393086c4071a82c811144415ec
#
_cell.length_a   1.000
_cell.length_b   1.000
_cell.length_c   1.000
_cell.angle_alpha   90.00
_cell.angle_beta   90.00
_cell.angle_gamma   90.00
#
_symmetry.space_group_name_H-M   'P 1'
#
loop_
_entity.id
_entity.type
_entity.pdbx_description
1 polymer ?
#
loop_
_entity_poly.entity_id
_entity_poly.type
_entity_poly.pdbx_seq_one_letter_code
_entity_poly.pdbx_strand_id
1 'polypeptide(L)'
;GGVHAHIEHLKSLLTTASEAGLKKVFVHAFTDGRDTDPKSGLNFLTDLYQHTLKTNTQIATVTGRYFAMDRDNRWERVALAYNAMVHGTGDASQDVLASIAKSYADGVTDEFVKPIIMTNADGTPKGNIESGDVVICFNFRTDRGREITQALTQKEFPEQEMKPLNLHYVTMTTYDETFKNVSVIFTKD
;
A
#
# COMPACT_ATOMS: atom_id res chain seq x y z
N GLY A 1 11.71 0.69 -6.01
CA GLY A 1 12.73 0.55 -7.02
C GLY A 1 13.14 1.83 -7.75
N GLY A 2 12.43 2.96 -7.57
CA GLY A 2 12.80 4.22 -8.22
C GLY A 2 12.09 4.52 -9.54
N VAL A 3 11.24 3.63 -10.03
CA VAL A 3 10.43 3.87 -11.23
C VAL A 3 9.09 4.50 -10.86
N HIS A 4 8.37 3.91 -9.91
CA HIS A 4 7.07 4.42 -9.45
C HIS A 4 7.14 5.13 -8.11
N ALA A 5 8.00 4.64 -7.24
CA ALA A 5 8.23 5.12 -5.89
C ALA A 5 9.65 4.79 -5.45
N HIS A 6 10.08 5.36 -4.34
CA HIS A 6 11.38 5.06 -3.76
C HIS A 6 11.23 4.79 -2.26
N ILE A 7 11.90 3.73 -1.76
CA ILE A 7 11.79 3.34 -0.36
C ILE A 7 12.30 4.41 0.60
N GLU A 8 13.29 5.22 0.20
CA GLU A 8 13.80 6.32 1.02
C GLU A 8 12.73 7.41 1.25
N HIS A 9 11.83 7.63 0.29
CA HIS A 9 10.69 8.53 0.48
C HIS A 9 9.74 7.98 1.54
N LEU A 10 9.45 6.68 1.50
CA LEU A 10 8.62 6.02 2.52
C LEU A 10 9.27 6.14 3.91
N LYS A 11 10.54 5.82 4.02
CA LYS A 11 11.28 5.90 5.30
C LYS A 11 11.27 7.32 5.85
N SER A 12 11.44 8.33 5.00
CA SER A 12 11.35 9.74 5.38
C SER A 12 9.95 10.13 5.88
N LEU A 13 8.90 9.66 5.23
CA LEU A 13 7.52 9.89 5.67
C LEU A 13 7.27 9.28 7.06
N LEU A 14 7.73 8.06 7.28
CA LEU A 14 7.59 7.37 8.57
C LEU A 14 8.37 8.10 9.68
N THR A 15 9.58 8.53 9.41
CA THR A 15 10.40 9.31 10.34
C THR A 15 9.71 10.62 10.69
N THR A 16 9.22 11.36 9.71
CA THR A 16 8.51 12.63 9.91
C THR A 16 7.24 12.44 10.73
N ALA A 17 6.46 11.41 10.45
CA ALA A 17 5.25 11.09 11.20
C ALA A 17 5.57 10.75 12.67
N SER A 18 6.62 9.98 12.89
CA SER A 18 7.10 9.63 14.23
C SER A 18 7.56 10.85 15.01
N GLU A 19 8.36 11.71 14.40
CA GLU A 19 8.85 12.96 15.01
C GLU A 19 7.72 13.94 15.31
N ALA A 20 6.65 13.92 14.51
CA ALA A 20 5.43 14.70 14.76
C ALA A 20 4.56 14.13 15.88
N GLY A 21 4.92 12.99 16.45
CA GLY A 21 4.21 12.37 17.58
C GLY A 21 2.99 11.55 17.18
N LEU A 22 2.83 11.20 15.90
CA LEU A 22 1.75 10.33 15.45
C LEU A 22 1.98 8.90 15.96
N LYS A 23 0.93 8.30 16.53
CA LYS A 23 1.03 7.00 17.21
C LYS A 23 0.42 5.83 16.44
N LYS A 24 -0.44 6.11 15.47
CA LYS A 24 -1.11 5.10 14.63
C LYS A 24 -0.73 5.34 13.17
N VAL A 25 0.44 4.85 12.81
CA VAL A 25 0.97 4.96 11.44
C VAL A 25 1.18 3.57 10.88
N PHE A 26 0.51 3.28 9.78
CA PHE A 26 0.53 1.97 9.13
C PHE A 26 1.02 2.10 7.70
N VAL A 27 1.74 1.08 7.24
CA VAL A 27 2.19 0.96 5.86
C VAL A 27 1.41 -0.16 5.18
N HIS A 28 0.78 0.17 4.07
CA HIS A 28 0.24 -0.80 3.12
C HIS A 28 1.24 -0.92 1.98
N ALA A 29 2.11 -1.92 2.05
CA ALA A 29 3.23 -2.07 1.13
C ALA A 29 2.81 -2.76 -0.16
N PHE A 30 3.28 -2.24 -1.30
CA PHE A 30 3.13 -2.86 -2.61
C PHE A 30 4.50 -3.35 -3.08
N THR A 31 4.63 -4.66 -3.35
CA THR A 31 5.88 -5.23 -3.86
C THR A 31 5.95 -5.12 -5.37
N ASP A 32 7.15 -4.90 -5.90
CA ASP A 32 7.39 -4.62 -7.30
C ASP A 32 7.71 -5.88 -8.11
N GLY A 33 8.96 -6.27 -8.20
CA GLY A 33 9.39 -7.47 -8.92
C GLY A 33 9.34 -7.37 -10.45
N ARG A 34 8.94 -6.22 -11.00
CA ARG A 34 8.90 -5.97 -12.45
C ARG A 34 9.94 -4.92 -12.86
N ASP A 35 10.02 -3.81 -12.15
CA ASP A 35 11.04 -2.78 -12.31
C ASP A 35 12.22 -3.00 -11.34
N THR A 36 12.17 -4.06 -10.56
CA THR A 36 13.19 -4.56 -9.66
C THR A 36 13.32 -6.08 -9.83
N ASP A 37 14.37 -6.67 -9.28
CA ASP A 37 14.53 -8.13 -9.26
C ASP A 37 13.29 -8.80 -8.63
N PRO A 38 12.79 -9.90 -9.22
CA PRO A 38 11.55 -10.56 -8.80
C PRO A 38 11.51 -11.02 -7.32
N LYS A 39 12.65 -11.15 -6.69
CA LYS A 39 12.76 -11.56 -5.27
C LYS A 39 13.45 -10.51 -4.40
N SER A 40 13.62 -9.29 -4.90
CA SER A 40 14.23 -8.19 -4.13
C SER A 40 13.33 -7.65 -3.02
N GLY A 41 12.02 -7.95 -3.07
CA GLY A 41 11.04 -7.50 -2.09
C GLY A 41 11.36 -7.93 -0.67
N LEU A 42 11.95 -9.11 -0.47
CA LEU A 42 12.37 -9.56 0.86
C LEU A 42 13.39 -8.61 1.49
N ASN A 43 14.36 -8.14 0.72
CA ASN A 43 15.36 -7.18 1.20
C ASN A 43 14.74 -5.81 1.46
N PHE A 44 13.87 -5.33 0.59
CA PHE A 44 13.15 -4.07 0.80
C PHE A 44 12.25 -4.12 2.04
N LEU A 45 11.52 -5.21 2.24
CA LEU A 45 10.66 -5.37 3.40
C LEU A 45 11.44 -5.57 4.69
N THR A 46 12.62 -6.20 4.63
CA THR A 46 13.53 -6.29 5.78
C THR A 46 14.00 -4.90 6.21
N ASP A 47 14.43 -4.07 5.27
CA ASP A 47 14.84 -2.68 5.52
C ASP A 47 13.66 -1.86 6.08
N LEU A 48 12.50 -1.97 5.46
CA LEU A 48 11.28 -1.29 5.93
C LEU A 48 10.90 -1.74 7.35
N TYR A 49 10.89 -3.03 7.60
CA TYR A 49 10.55 -3.59 8.91
C TYR A 49 11.45 -3.03 10.02
N GLN A 50 12.75 -3.01 9.80
CA GLN A 50 13.70 -2.44 10.75
C GLN A 50 13.47 -0.94 10.98
N HIS A 51 13.12 -0.21 9.93
CA HIS A 51 12.80 1.21 10.05
C HIS A 51 11.51 1.44 10.84
N THR A 52 10.49 0.58 10.66
CA THR A 52 9.25 0.66 11.44
C THR A 52 9.48 0.46 12.93
N LEU A 53 10.43 -0.38 13.32
CA LEU A 53 10.80 -0.57 14.73
C LEU A 53 11.41 0.70 15.34
N LYS A 54 12.17 1.46 14.57
CA LYS A 54 12.80 2.72 15.01
C LYS A 54 11.80 3.88 15.10
N THR A 55 10.74 3.85 14.31
CA THR A 55 9.78 4.94 14.18
C THR A 55 8.46 4.66 14.89
N ASN A 56 8.33 3.53 15.55
CA ASN A 56 7.08 3.08 16.18
C ASN A 56 5.91 3.10 15.20
N THR A 57 6.15 2.66 13.99
CA THR A 57 5.15 2.46 12.93
C THR A 57 5.00 0.98 12.64
N GLN A 58 4.02 0.58 11.85
CA GLN A 58 3.75 -0.83 11.59
C GLN A 58 3.42 -1.08 10.11
N ILE A 59 3.85 -2.23 9.59
CA ILE A 59 3.36 -2.75 8.33
C ILE A 59 2.00 -3.39 8.58
N ALA A 60 0.98 -2.96 7.85
CA ALA A 60 -0.39 -3.47 7.99
C ALA A 60 -0.73 -4.53 6.93
N THR A 61 -0.31 -4.32 5.69
CA THR A 61 -0.53 -5.25 4.58
C THR A 61 0.65 -5.27 3.62
N VAL A 62 0.77 -6.37 2.87
CA VAL A 62 1.68 -6.48 1.72
C VAL A 62 0.91 -7.07 0.56
N THR A 63 0.96 -6.44 -0.59
CA THR A 63 0.27 -6.88 -1.81
C THR A 63 1.16 -6.64 -3.02
N GLY A 64 1.26 -7.61 -3.91
CA GLY A 64 2.00 -7.46 -5.17
C GLY A 64 1.39 -6.41 -6.09
N ARG A 65 2.23 -5.73 -6.85
CA ARG A 65 1.82 -4.66 -7.77
C ARG A 65 0.84 -5.11 -8.85
N TYR A 66 0.83 -6.38 -9.19
CA TYR A 66 -0.12 -6.96 -10.14
C TYR A 66 -1.57 -6.65 -9.75
N PHE A 67 -1.85 -6.62 -8.45
CA PHE A 67 -3.15 -6.30 -7.88
C PHE A 67 -3.27 -4.81 -7.52
N ALA A 68 -2.33 -4.31 -6.71
CA ALA A 68 -2.43 -3.00 -6.10
C ALA A 68 -2.11 -1.84 -7.06
N MET A 69 -1.36 -2.11 -8.12
CA MET A 69 -0.87 -1.11 -9.05
C MET A 69 -1.31 -1.41 -10.49
N ASP A 70 -2.50 -1.95 -10.65
CA ASP A 70 -3.11 -2.15 -11.97
C ASP A 70 -3.31 -0.79 -12.67
N ARG A 71 -3.23 -0.79 -14.01
CA ARG A 71 -3.49 0.38 -14.86
C ARG A 71 -4.35 0.06 -16.08
N ASP A 72 -4.87 -1.16 -16.13
CA ASP A 72 -5.58 -1.70 -17.30
C ASP A 72 -7.07 -1.89 -17.03
N ASN A 73 -7.62 -1.21 -16.02
CA ASN A 73 -9.00 -1.29 -15.56
C ASN A 73 -9.44 -2.72 -15.18
N ARG A 74 -8.50 -3.48 -14.63
CA ARG A 74 -8.77 -4.80 -14.07
C ARG A 74 -9.24 -4.66 -12.62
N TRP A 75 -10.48 -4.23 -12.47
CA TRP A 75 -11.04 -3.89 -11.16
C TRP A 75 -11.11 -5.09 -10.23
N GLU A 76 -11.22 -6.31 -10.75
CA GLU A 76 -11.11 -7.54 -9.98
C GLU A 76 -9.74 -7.71 -9.30
N ARG A 77 -8.67 -7.17 -9.88
CA ARG A 77 -7.34 -7.15 -9.27
C ARG A 77 -7.25 -6.06 -8.21
N VAL A 78 -7.68 -4.87 -8.54
CA VAL A 78 -7.70 -3.72 -7.62
C VAL A 78 -8.52 -4.04 -6.38
N ALA A 79 -9.63 -4.76 -6.54
CA ALA A 79 -10.49 -5.18 -5.43
C ALA A 79 -9.75 -6.02 -4.39
N LEU A 80 -8.83 -6.88 -4.78
CA LEU A 80 -8.03 -7.67 -3.83
C LEU A 80 -7.18 -6.76 -2.95
N ALA A 81 -6.53 -5.76 -3.52
CA ALA A 81 -5.74 -4.78 -2.77
C ALA A 81 -6.63 -3.88 -1.90
N TYR A 82 -7.74 -3.40 -2.45
CA TYR A 82 -8.71 -2.58 -1.72
C TYR A 82 -9.25 -3.33 -0.50
N ASN A 83 -9.74 -4.55 -0.69
CA ASN A 83 -10.33 -5.35 0.40
C ASN A 83 -9.29 -5.75 1.45
N ALA A 84 -8.02 -5.93 1.06
CA ALA A 84 -6.94 -6.13 2.01
C ALA A 84 -6.75 -4.91 2.90
N MET A 85 -6.68 -3.71 2.31
CA MET A 85 -6.41 -2.47 3.05
C MET A 85 -7.60 -1.98 3.86
N VAL A 86 -8.81 -2.16 3.35
CA VAL A 86 -10.04 -1.62 3.98
C VAL A 86 -10.70 -2.64 4.89
N HIS A 87 -10.77 -3.89 4.48
CA HIS A 87 -11.51 -4.94 5.21
C HIS A 87 -10.62 -5.99 5.86
N GLY A 88 -9.31 -5.93 5.67
CA GLY A 88 -8.39 -6.93 6.22
C GLY A 88 -8.58 -8.32 5.61
N THR A 89 -9.01 -8.39 4.35
CA THR A 89 -9.24 -9.65 3.64
C THR A 89 -7.99 -10.10 2.92
N GLY A 90 -7.45 -11.25 3.31
CA GLY A 90 -6.24 -11.83 2.74
C GLY A 90 -5.65 -12.89 3.67
N ASP A 91 -4.41 -13.28 3.40
CA ASP A 91 -3.69 -14.26 4.21
C ASP A 91 -3.17 -13.61 5.50
N ALA A 92 -3.64 -14.09 6.65
CA ALA A 92 -3.22 -13.58 7.95
C ALA A 92 -1.75 -13.96 8.24
N SER A 93 -1.00 -13.02 8.79
CA SER A 93 0.39 -13.24 9.17
C SER A 93 0.79 -12.40 10.38
N GLN A 94 1.67 -12.94 11.21
CA GLN A 94 2.33 -12.20 12.28
C GLN A 94 3.82 -11.97 11.98
N ASP A 95 4.33 -12.52 10.88
CA ASP A 95 5.71 -12.40 10.44
C ASP A 95 5.75 -12.15 8.93
N VAL A 96 5.91 -10.88 8.54
CA VAL A 96 5.88 -10.49 7.13
C VAL A 96 7.01 -11.12 6.32
N LEU A 97 8.21 -11.22 6.90
CA LEU A 97 9.37 -11.77 6.19
C LEU A 97 9.24 -13.26 5.94
N ALA A 98 8.71 -14.00 6.91
CA ALA A 98 8.40 -15.42 6.76
C ALA A 98 7.30 -15.64 5.70
N SER A 99 6.29 -14.79 5.64
CA SER A 99 5.22 -14.86 4.64
C SER A 99 5.74 -14.63 3.22
N ILE A 100 6.64 -13.69 3.03
CA ILE A 100 7.27 -13.44 1.72
C ILE A 100 8.18 -14.62 1.32
N ALA A 101 8.98 -15.13 2.24
CA ALA A 101 9.82 -16.32 2.00
C ALA A 101 8.96 -17.52 1.59
N LYS A 102 7.81 -17.72 2.25
CA LYS A 102 6.85 -18.76 1.90
C LYS A 102 6.27 -18.55 0.50
N SER A 103 5.91 -17.33 0.16
CA SER A 103 5.42 -17.00 -1.19
C SER A 103 6.43 -17.39 -2.27
N TYR A 104 7.71 -17.10 -2.05
CA TYR A 104 8.78 -17.49 -2.96
C TYR A 104 8.94 -18.99 -3.07
N ALA A 105 8.86 -19.70 -1.93
CA ALA A 105 8.91 -21.16 -1.91
C ALA A 105 7.75 -21.80 -2.69
N ASP A 106 6.59 -21.15 -2.69
CA ASP A 106 5.41 -21.56 -3.46
C ASP A 106 5.47 -21.11 -4.94
N GLY A 107 6.58 -20.51 -5.37
CA GLY A 107 6.79 -20.06 -6.75
C GLY A 107 6.15 -18.71 -7.09
N VAL A 108 5.67 -17.96 -6.10
CA VAL A 108 5.04 -16.65 -6.29
C VAL A 108 6.03 -15.56 -5.90
N THR A 109 6.48 -14.80 -6.89
CA THR A 109 7.44 -13.71 -6.71
C THR A 109 6.76 -12.37 -6.46
N ASP A 110 7.54 -11.33 -6.20
CA ASP A 110 7.08 -10.02 -5.71
C ASP A 110 5.89 -9.43 -6.45
N GLU A 111 5.92 -9.44 -7.78
CA GLU A 111 4.86 -8.85 -8.61
C GLU A 111 3.48 -9.43 -8.29
N PHE A 112 3.44 -10.73 -7.99
CA PHE A 112 2.21 -11.52 -7.87
C PHE A 112 1.85 -11.91 -6.43
N VAL A 113 2.51 -11.36 -5.44
CA VAL A 113 2.20 -11.66 -4.03
C VAL A 113 0.74 -11.34 -3.74
N LYS A 114 -0.01 -12.36 -3.34
CA LYS A 114 -1.39 -12.19 -2.89
C LYS A 114 -1.44 -11.41 -1.58
N PRO A 115 -2.53 -10.67 -1.32
CA PRO A 115 -2.61 -9.84 -0.12
C PRO A 115 -2.30 -10.59 1.16
N ILE A 116 -1.34 -10.07 1.91
CA ILE A 116 -0.94 -10.53 3.24
C ILE A 116 -1.43 -9.49 4.24
N ILE A 117 -2.17 -9.93 5.24
CA ILE A 117 -2.72 -9.09 6.29
C ILE A 117 -1.92 -9.32 7.56
N MET A 118 -1.23 -8.28 8.03
CA MET A 118 -0.55 -8.33 9.31
C MET A 118 -1.57 -8.27 10.44
N THR A 119 -1.50 -9.24 11.34
CA THR A 119 -2.47 -9.39 12.42
C THR A 119 -1.83 -9.23 13.80
N ASN A 120 -2.66 -8.81 14.76
CA ASN A 120 -2.34 -8.84 16.16
C ASN A 120 -2.37 -10.29 16.69
N ALA A 121 -1.92 -10.51 17.92
CA ALA A 121 -1.91 -11.83 18.54
C ALA A 121 -3.31 -12.48 18.62
N ASP A 122 -4.37 -11.68 18.70
CA ASP A 122 -5.76 -12.12 18.72
C ASP A 122 -6.33 -12.42 17.31
N GLY A 123 -5.54 -12.25 16.27
CA GLY A 123 -5.94 -12.49 14.87
C GLY A 123 -6.61 -11.29 14.18
N THR A 124 -6.81 -10.18 14.85
CA THR A 124 -7.37 -8.98 14.22
C THR A 124 -6.35 -8.26 13.36
N PRO A 125 -6.76 -7.63 12.23
CA PRO A 125 -5.86 -6.82 11.41
C PRO A 125 -5.23 -5.68 12.20
N LYS A 126 -3.95 -5.40 11.97
CA LYS A 126 -3.23 -4.32 12.67
C LYS A 126 -3.73 -2.93 12.31
N GLY A 127 -4.10 -2.72 11.05
CA GLY A 127 -4.54 -1.39 10.61
C GLY A 127 -5.31 -1.45 9.30
N ASN A 128 -6.64 -1.37 9.39
CA ASN A 128 -7.49 -1.15 8.24
C ASN A 128 -7.65 0.34 7.96
N ILE A 129 -7.79 0.71 6.71
CA ILE A 129 -8.15 2.08 6.32
C ILE A 129 -9.62 2.30 6.65
N GLU A 130 -9.91 3.35 7.40
CA GLU A 130 -11.24 3.73 7.83
C GLU A 130 -11.57 5.17 7.42
N SER A 131 -12.84 5.49 7.26
CA SER A 131 -13.28 6.87 7.00
C SER A 131 -12.77 7.79 8.11
N GLY A 132 -12.25 8.94 7.72
CA GLY A 132 -11.59 9.90 8.60
C GLY A 132 -10.07 9.78 8.66
N ASP A 133 -9.52 8.69 8.14
CA ASP A 133 -8.07 8.50 8.10
C ASP A 133 -7.37 9.43 7.10
N VAL A 134 -6.11 9.70 7.37
CA VAL A 134 -5.18 10.31 6.42
C VAL A 134 -4.46 9.19 5.67
N VAL A 135 -4.52 9.22 4.36
CA VAL A 135 -3.82 8.27 3.48
C VAL A 135 -2.88 9.01 2.56
N ILE A 136 -1.62 8.61 2.52
CA ILE A 136 -0.61 9.14 1.60
C ILE A 136 -0.22 8.05 0.62
N CYS A 137 -0.51 8.25 -0.65
CA CYS A 137 0.04 7.42 -1.72
C CYS A 137 1.30 8.10 -2.25
N PHE A 138 2.46 7.49 -1.99
CA PHE A 138 3.74 8.15 -2.25
C PHE A 138 4.37 7.81 -3.60
N ASN A 139 3.64 7.15 -4.50
CA ASN A 139 4.08 7.03 -5.89
C ASN A 139 4.22 8.43 -6.51
N PHE A 140 5.40 8.72 -7.05
CA PHE A 140 5.62 9.96 -7.80
C PHE A 140 5.23 9.83 -9.28
N ARG A 141 5.24 8.61 -9.83
CA ARG A 141 4.69 8.31 -11.15
C ARG A 141 3.19 8.08 -11.05
N THR A 142 2.44 8.61 -12.01
CA THR A 142 0.98 8.79 -11.89
C THR A 142 0.15 7.58 -12.28
N ASP A 143 0.61 6.80 -13.27
CA ASP A 143 -0.22 5.82 -13.97
C ASP A 143 -0.69 4.64 -13.10
N ARG A 144 0.17 4.15 -12.22
CA ARG A 144 -0.14 2.97 -11.39
C ARG A 144 -0.66 3.29 -9.98
N GLY A 145 -0.71 4.54 -9.60
CA GLY A 145 -1.40 4.98 -8.37
C GLY A 145 -2.84 5.42 -8.61
N ARG A 146 -3.22 5.59 -9.87
CA ARG A 146 -4.52 6.16 -10.26
C ARG A 146 -5.70 5.30 -9.89
N GLU A 147 -5.69 4.02 -10.22
CA GLU A 147 -6.85 3.13 -10.03
C GLU A 147 -7.15 2.85 -8.56
N ILE A 148 -6.13 2.57 -7.75
CA ILE A 148 -6.34 2.37 -6.31
C ILE A 148 -6.83 3.66 -5.64
N THR A 149 -6.33 4.81 -6.06
CA THR A 149 -6.82 6.11 -5.59
C THR A 149 -8.29 6.32 -5.97
N GLN A 150 -8.66 5.99 -7.21
CA GLN A 150 -10.03 6.09 -7.68
C GLN A 150 -10.98 5.19 -6.86
N ALA A 151 -10.58 3.95 -6.61
CA ALA A 151 -11.38 3.01 -5.83
C ALA A 151 -11.55 3.44 -4.36
N LEU A 152 -10.51 4.02 -3.77
CA LEU A 152 -10.56 4.48 -2.37
C LEU A 152 -11.33 5.79 -2.20
N THR A 153 -11.38 6.67 -3.21
CA THR A 153 -11.81 8.05 -3.02
C THR A 153 -12.84 8.60 -4.00
N GLN A 154 -13.00 8.03 -5.22
CA GLN A 154 -13.75 8.71 -6.27
C GLN A 154 -15.02 8.00 -6.70
N LYS A 155 -15.00 6.70 -6.88
CA LYS A 155 -16.06 5.97 -7.55
C LYS A 155 -16.41 4.67 -6.85
N GLU A 156 -17.71 4.37 -6.78
CA GLU A 156 -18.20 3.08 -6.32
C GLU A 156 -18.08 2.03 -7.44
N PHE A 157 -17.67 0.81 -7.05
CA PHE A 157 -17.61 -0.37 -7.90
C PHE A 157 -18.41 -1.49 -7.23
N PRO A 158 -19.76 -1.51 -7.42
CA PRO A 158 -20.63 -2.45 -6.70
C PRO A 158 -20.33 -3.92 -7.00
N GLU A 159 -19.91 -4.22 -8.23
CA GLU A 159 -19.57 -5.60 -8.64
C GLU A 159 -18.36 -6.16 -7.90
N GLN A 160 -17.46 -5.29 -7.47
CA GLN A 160 -16.27 -5.64 -6.69
C GLN A 160 -16.39 -5.29 -5.20
N GLU A 161 -17.58 -4.84 -4.76
CA GLU A 161 -17.83 -4.43 -3.37
C GLU A 161 -16.89 -3.32 -2.88
N MET A 162 -16.49 -2.43 -3.77
CA MET A 162 -15.67 -1.27 -3.44
C MET A 162 -16.50 0.00 -3.37
N LYS A 163 -16.31 0.78 -2.31
CA LYS A 163 -16.93 2.09 -2.10
C LYS A 163 -15.87 3.13 -1.74
N PRO A 164 -16.01 4.38 -2.21
CA PRO A 164 -15.17 5.47 -1.71
C PRO A 164 -15.34 5.65 -0.21
N LEU A 165 -14.23 5.90 0.46
CA LEU A 165 -14.19 6.29 1.87
C LEU A 165 -14.00 7.81 1.98
N ASN A 166 -14.47 8.38 3.08
CA ASN A 166 -14.22 9.79 3.39
C ASN A 166 -12.82 9.94 4.00
N LEU A 167 -11.82 10.09 3.16
CA LEU A 167 -10.41 10.13 3.54
C LEU A 167 -9.82 11.53 3.33
N HIS A 168 -8.81 11.85 4.14
CA HIS A 168 -7.84 12.89 3.83
C HIS A 168 -6.75 12.27 2.96
N TYR A 169 -6.96 12.26 1.64
CA TYR A 169 -6.09 11.54 0.70
C TYR A 169 -5.07 12.48 0.07
N VAL A 170 -3.82 12.08 0.11
CA VAL A 170 -2.68 12.88 -0.36
C VAL A 170 -1.88 12.06 -1.37
N THR A 171 -1.55 12.68 -2.49
CA THR A 171 -0.65 12.09 -3.50
C THR A 171 0.59 12.96 -3.68
N MET A 172 1.68 12.33 -4.12
CA MET A 172 2.93 13.06 -4.38
C MET A 172 2.81 13.99 -5.58
N THR A 173 2.13 13.51 -6.61
CA THR A 173 1.91 14.23 -7.87
C THR A 173 0.44 14.13 -8.27
N THR A 174 0.02 14.90 -9.27
CA THR A 174 -1.36 14.82 -9.79
C THR A 174 -1.54 13.53 -10.60
N TYR A 175 -2.32 12.60 -10.08
CA TYR A 175 -2.63 11.35 -10.78
C TYR A 175 -3.70 11.50 -11.84
N ASP A 176 -4.69 12.33 -11.57
CA ASP A 176 -5.78 12.65 -12.48
C ASP A 176 -6.37 14.01 -12.08
N GLU A 177 -6.48 14.93 -13.03
CA GLU A 177 -6.99 16.27 -12.77
C GLU A 177 -8.49 16.30 -12.44
N THR A 178 -9.20 15.22 -12.75
CA THR A 178 -10.63 15.09 -12.45
C THR A 178 -10.90 14.61 -11.03
N PHE A 179 -9.87 14.13 -10.29
CA PHE A 179 -10.05 13.66 -8.93
C PHE A 179 -10.42 14.80 -7.99
N LYS A 180 -11.44 14.55 -7.16
CA LYS A 180 -11.93 15.51 -6.16
C LYS A 180 -11.44 15.10 -4.77
N ASN A 181 -11.22 16.11 -3.92
CA ASN A 181 -10.82 15.92 -2.51
C ASN A 181 -9.51 15.15 -2.33
N VAL A 182 -8.61 15.25 -3.28
CA VAL A 182 -7.26 14.73 -3.21
C VAL A 182 -6.28 15.90 -3.14
N SER A 183 -5.44 15.91 -2.12
CA SER A 183 -4.38 16.91 -1.97
C SER A 183 -3.11 16.42 -2.67
N VAL A 184 -2.43 17.30 -3.37
CA VAL A 184 -1.19 16.99 -4.12
C VAL A 184 -0.04 17.75 -3.50
N ILE A 185 1.07 17.07 -3.20
CA ILE A 185 2.25 17.69 -2.56
C ILE A 185 3.05 18.50 -3.59
N PHE A 186 3.33 17.89 -4.74
CA PHE A 186 4.11 18.52 -5.81
C PHE A 186 3.23 18.75 -7.05
N THR A 187 2.72 19.95 -7.18
CA THR A 187 1.97 20.38 -8.37
C THR A 187 2.95 20.78 -9.48
N LYS A 188 2.54 20.58 -10.73
CA LYS A 188 3.24 21.21 -11.86
C LYS A 188 2.88 22.71 -11.87
N ASP A 189 3.90 23.56 -11.90
CA ASP A 189 3.72 24.99 -12.15
C ASP A 189 3.26 25.24 -13.59
#